data_95c5bc62b25026233221e134116d5155
#
_entry.id   95c5bc62b25026233221e134116d5155
#
_cell.length_a   1.000
_cell.length_b   1.000
_cell.length_c   1.000
_cell.angle_alpha   90.00
_cell.angle_beta   90.00
_cell.angle_gamma   90.00
#
_symmetry.space_group_name_H-M   'P 1'
#
loop_
_entity.id
_entity.type
_entity.pdbx_description
1 polymer ?
#
loop_
_entity_poly.entity_id
_entity_poly.type
_entity_poly.pdbx_seq_one_letter_code
_entity_poly.pdbx_strand_id
1 'polypeptide(L)'
;MKRLLLPLLIALMLTPVLAAAQPQADSLRHLLRTQPHNPHLLAQMAQAFSTSCPDSALHYAQLATQHKAQGPDIVTLEAARGEALAAQGHIQQALGHFTQAYKVAKTHHLADQQHNQLCSMGICHSRLQHFDQAAKCYDQVIAYATRHHNHQLAFAAYQNYGAMCSRIGRPDDCRTLLLNALKYERAAEPAQRISVYAGLGTILTYNPATFAQAEQYLQRGINLARQAHEPLAEASCLSPLITLLTQQPKRHTEIPALITRANTIVSGLAPSGTERMQLEHAKANYYFVTRQWAPALQSALMLYHNGPAVSSERDKVMLMVARAYEGTDQAPRACYFYREAYYIADSLHQLNIQQQVADAAARYDAKEKQLKIAQLQKDAAQAEARQWRLGASLAVATLLLIITIAGAIMRHRHQQRKAELEQARRYIDGIETERKRLAQELHDGVCNDLLVAEMQITNTASTAQATQQLNAVRQNIRHISHQLMPPQHRLCHPRPNPLRPGLQAPRNGAHSHHLQRHPRPPQLGRPARRPGSP
;
A
#
# COMPACT_ATOMS: atom_id res chain seq x y z
N MET A 1 8.07 37.07 16.53
CA MET A 1 8.91 37.25 15.33
C MET A 1 9.27 35.97 14.57
N LYS A 2 8.86 34.74 14.98
CA LYS A 2 9.22 33.45 14.33
C LYS A 2 8.29 32.95 13.21
N ARG A 3 7.23 33.70 12.80
CA ARG A 3 6.22 33.22 11.83
C ARG A 3 6.10 34.02 10.52
N LEU A 4 7.11 34.83 10.15
CA LEU A 4 6.88 35.96 9.24
C LEU A 4 7.49 35.87 7.83
N LEU A 5 8.15 34.75 7.41
CA LEU A 5 8.87 34.77 6.11
C LEU A 5 8.74 33.48 5.27
N LEU A 6 7.64 32.73 5.42
CA LEU A 6 7.55 31.40 4.83
C LEU A 6 6.97 31.26 3.41
N PRO A 7 6.28 32.21 2.80
CA PRO A 7 5.65 32.01 1.49
C PRO A 7 6.51 32.31 0.26
N LEU A 8 7.75 32.79 0.42
CA LEU A 8 8.60 33.19 -0.74
C LEU A 8 9.22 32.03 -1.52
N LEU A 9 9.10 30.80 -1.03
CA LEU A 9 9.63 29.59 -1.68
C LEU A 9 8.77 29.05 -2.82
N ILE A 10 7.69 29.74 -3.19
CA ILE A 10 6.65 29.20 -4.10
C ILE A 10 7.12 29.07 -5.54
N ALA A 11 8.14 29.79 -5.95
CA ALA A 11 8.51 29.87 -7.35
C ALA A 11 9.77 29.09 -7.73
N LEU A 12 10.44 28.46 -6.80
CA LEU A 12 11.73 27.80 -7.05
C LEU A 12 11.67 26.49 -7.84
N MET A 13 10.49 26.07 -8.29
CA MET A 13 10.32 24.71 -8.81
C MET A 13 10.10 24.62 -10.32
N LEU A 14 10.12 25.71 -11.07
CA LEU A 14 9.74 25.64 -12.50
C LEU A 14 10.78 26.18 -13.49
N THR A 15 11.92 26.65 -13.06
CA THR A 15 12.93 27.14 -13.98
C THR A 15 14.30 26.61 -13.59
N PRO A 16 14.85 25.66 -14.26
CA PRO A 16 15.84 25.86 -15.30
C PRO A 16 15.91 24.69 -16.30
N VAL A 17 14.99 24.61 -17.24
CA VAL A 17 15.05 23.58 -18.29
C VAL A 17 15.32 24.21 -19.68
N LEU A 18 15.41 25.53 -19.75
CA LEU A 18 15.54 26.23 -21.04
C LEU A 18 16.87 25.97 -21.78
N ALA A 19 17.96 25.74 -21.08
CA ALA A 19 19.27 25.54 -21.74
C ALA A 19 19.56 24.09 -22.14
N ALA A 20 19.02 23.10 -21.42
CA ALA A 20 19.24 21.67 -21.71
C ALA A 20 18.31 21.10 -22.80
N ALA A 21 17.18 21.72 -23.06
CA ALA A 21 16.20 21.24 -24.04
C ALA A 21 16.57 21.49 -25.50
N GLN A 22 17.41 22.48 -25.80
CA GLN A 22 17.76 22.84 -27.16
C GLN A 22 18.50 21.75 -27.95
N PRO A 23 19.57 21.10 -27.47
CA PRO A 23 20.30 20.08 -28.22
C PRO A 23 19.43 18.85 -28.52
N GLN A 24 18.57 18.46 -27.56
CA GLN A 24 17.66 17.32 -27.73
C GLN A 24 16.54 17.64 -28.75
N ALA A 25 15.98 18.84 -28.68
CA ALA A 25 14.96 19.31 -29.61
C ALA A 25 15.52 19.40 -31.04
N ASP A 26 16.77 19.85 -31.23
CA ASP A 26 17.41 19.95 -32.56
C ASP A 26 17.68 18.58 -33.18
N SER A 27 18.12 17.61 -32.36
CA SER A 27 18.26 16.21 -32.82
C SER A 27 16.92 15.61 -33.22
N LEU A 28 15.86 15.83 -32.42
CA LEU A 28 14.51 15.38 -32.73
C LEU A 28 13.94 16.07 -33.99
N ARG A 29 14.19 17.35 -34.21
CA ARG A 29 13.82 18.09 -35.43
C ARG A 29 14.46 17.48 -36.66
N HIS A 30 15.73 17.08 -36.57
CA HIS A 30 16.42 16.42 -37.70
C HIS A 30 15.76 15.07 -38.02
N LEU A 31 15.42 14.26 -37.01
CA LEU A 31 14.72 12.98 -37.21
C LEU A 31 13.30 13.17 -37.77
N LEU A 32 12.57 14.19 -37.33
CA LEU A 32 11.23 14.50 -37.83
C LEU A 32 11.23 14.96 -39.28
N ARG A 33 12.34 15.52 -39.84
CA ARG A 33 12.44 15.81 -41.27
C ARG A 33 12.39 14.54 -42.13
N THR A 34 12.90 13.41 -41.63
CA THR A 34 12.87 12.13 -42.33
C THR A 34 11.61 11.32 -42.03
N GLN A 35 11.00 11.52 -40.85
CA GLN A 35 9.81 10.82 -40.38
C GLN A 35 8.76 11.78 -39.80
N PRO A 36 8.13 12.64 -40.62
CA PRO A 36 7.30 13.76 -40.13
C PRO A 36 6.02 13.30 -39.40
N HIS A 37 5.59 12.06 -39.59
CA HIS A 37 4.35 11.51 -39.06
C HIS A 37 4.60 10.43 -37.99
N ASN A 38 5.84 10.27 -37.52
CA ASN A 38 6.15 9.28 -36.47
C ASN A 38 5.61 9.74 -35.11
N PRO A 39 4.58 9.05 -34.54
CA PRO A 39 3.93 9.49 -33.33
C PRO A 39 4.85 9.47 -32.11
N HIS A 40 5.82 8.55 -32.06
CA HIS A 40 6.81 8.48 -30.99
C HIS A 40 7.72 9.72 -30.97
N LEU A 41 8.25 10.13 -32.13
CA LEU A 41 9.08 11.33 -32.24
C LEU A 41 8.29 12.60 -31.95
N LEU A 42 7.02 12.66 -32.37
CA LEU A 42 6.13 13.78 -32.04
C LEU A 42 5.83 13.87 -30.53
N ALA A 43 5.64 12.73 -29.86
CA ALA A 43 5.46 12.69 -28.40
C ALA A 43 6.72 13.17 -27.66
N GLN A 44 7.90 12.75 -28.11
CA GLN A 44 9.18 13.22 -27.57
C GLN A 44 9.39 14.72 -27.79
N MET A 45 9.00 15.25 -28.95
CA MET A 45 9.04 16.70 -29.23
C MET A 45 8.09 17.46 -28.29
N ALA A 46 6.87 16.94 -28.08
CA ALA A 46 5.94 17.53 -27.13
C ALA A 46 6.57 17.59 -25.72
N GLN A 47 7.23 16.52 -25.29
CA GLN A 47 7.91 16.47 -23.99
C GLN A 47 9.08 17.47 -23.92
N ALA A 48 9.90 17.57 -24.97
CA ALA A 48 11.05 18.48 -25.00
C ALA A 48 10.63 19.96 -24.90
N PHE A 49 9.44 20.31 -25.39
CA PHE A 49 8.92 21.68 -25.35
C PHE A 49 7.95 21.95 -24.19
N SER A 50 7.61 20.94 -23.39
CA SER A 50 6.52 21.01 -22.39
C SER A 50 6.63 22.18 -21.42
N THR A 51 7.84 22.55 -21.03
CA THR A 51 8.09 23.66 -20.09
C THR A 51 8.61 24.92 -20.77
N SER A 52 9.41 24.78 -21.85
CA SER A 52 10.06 25.91 -22.52
C SER A 52 9.15 26.65 -23.50
N CYS A 53 8.32 25.93 -24.23
CA CYS A 53 7.39 26.44 -25.23
C CYS A 53 6.05 25.67 -25.16
N PRO A 54 5.21 25.92 -24.16
CA PRO A 54 4.00 25.14 -23.90
C PRO A 54 3.06 25.02 -25.11
N ASP A 55 2.89 26.10 -25.88
CA ASP A 55 2.05 26.09 -27.10
C ASP A 55 2.58 25.13 -28.16
N SER A 56 3.91 25.13 -28.37
CA SER A 56 4.56 24.19 -29.29
C SER A 56 4.41 22.74 -28.78
N ALA A 57 4.53 22.50 -27.47
CA ALA A 57 4.31 21.20 -26.87
C ALA A 57 2.89 20.68 -27.14
N LEU A 58 1.89 21.51 -26.91
CA LEU A 58 0.47 21.17 -27.17
C LEU A 58 0.21 20.90 -28.65
N HIS A 59 0.85 21.67 -29.56
CA HIS A 59 0.76 21.44 -31.00
C HIS A 59 1.35 20.06 -31.39
N TYR A 60 2.59 19.75 -30.99
CA TYR A 60 3.18 18.43 -31.24
C TYR A 60 2.38 17.29 -30.60
N ALA A 61 1.83 17.52 -29.43
CA ALA A 61 0.96 16.58 -28.77
C ALA A 61 -0.33 16.31 -29.56
N GLN A 62 -0.90 17.32 -30.20
CA GLN A 62 -2.05 17.15 -31.09
C GLN A 62 -1.69 16.34 -32.34
N LEU A 63 -0.56 16.64 -32.96
CA LEU A 63 -0.06 15.90 -34.13
C LEU A 63 0.18 14.41 -33.79
N ALA A 64 0.83 14.10 -32.64
CA ALA A 64 1.04 12.73 -32.21
C ALA A 64 -0.28 11.97 -32.04
N THR A 65 -1.33 12.63 -31.54
CA THR A 65 -2.66 12.02 -31.40
C THR A 65 -3.29 11.74 -32.78
N GLN A 66 -3.18 12.67 -33.73
CA GLN A 66 -3.70 12.49 -35.09
C GLN A 66 -3.02 11.31 -35.80
N HIS A 67 -1.73 11.06 -35.52
CA HIS A 67 -0.96 9.95 -36.05
C HIS A 67 -1.04 8.68 -35.17
N LYS A 68 -2.07 8.57 -34.29
CA LYS A 68 -2.42 7.37 -33.55
C LYS A 68 -1.31 6.86 -32.61
N ALA A 69 -0.75 7.75 -31.81
CA ALA A 69 0.14 7.37 -30.71
C ALA A 69 -0.48 6.26 -29.85
N GLN A 70 0.29 5.25 -29.46
CA GLN A 70 -0.20 4.08 -28.73
C GLN A 70 0.72 3.70 -27.56
N GLY A 71 0.19 2.95 -26.62
CA GLY A 71 0.95 2.37 -25.52
C GLY A 71 1.76 3.40 -24.70
N PRO A 72 3.08 3.23 -24.55
CA PRO A 72 3.94 4.13 -23.78
C PRO A 72 3.96 5.56 -24.31
N ASP A 73 3.77 5.78 -25.64
CA ASP A 73 3.77 7.11 -26.22
C ASP A 73 2.60 7.96 -25.71
N ILE A 74 1.46 7.34 -25.38
CA ILE A 74 0.33 8.04 -24.75
C ILE A 74 0.73 8.56 -23.37
N VAL A 75 1.54 7.82 -22.61
CA VAL A 75 2.01 8.27 -21.29
C VAL A 75 2.86 9.53 -21.43
N THR A 76 3.83 9.51 -22.36
CA THR A 76 4.68 10.66 -22.67
C THR A 76 3.87 11.86 -23.17
N LEU A 77 2.90 11.61 -24.03
CA LEU A 77 2.03 12.60 -24.61
C LEU A 77 1.16 13.31 -23.56
N GLU A 78 0.48 12.52 -22.72
CA GLU A 78 -0.38 13.07 -21.67
C GLU A 78 0.45 13.76 -20.58
N ALA A 79 1.65 13.26 -20.27
CA ALA A 79 2.60 13.94 -19.39
C ALA A 79 3.00 15.31 -19.97
N ALA A 80 3.39 15.38 -21.25
CA ALA A 80 3.78 16.61 -21.91
C ALA A 80 2.64 17.65 -21.95
N ARG A 81 1.40 17.22 -22.19
CA ARG A 81 0.22 18.08 -22.09
C ARG A 81 0.01 18.61 -20.66
N GLY A 82 0.14 17.74 -19.67
CA GLY A 82 0.03 18.12 -18.28
C GLY A 82 1.08 19.15 -17.88
N GLU A 83 2.33 18.96 -18.27
CA GLU A 83 3.43 19.89 -18.02
C GLU A 83 3.20 21.24 -18.70
N ALA A 84 2.83 21.24 -20.00
CA ALA A 84 2.55 22.45 -20.74
C ALA A 84 1.41 23.26 -20.13
N LEU A 85 0.30 22.61 -19.75
CA LEU A 85 -0.82 23.25 -19.07
C LEU A 85 -0.45 23.77 -17.67
N ALA A 86 0.37 23.02 -16.94
CA ALA A 86 0.87 23.45 -15.64
C ALA A 86 1.78 24.69 -15.75
N ALA A 87 2.61 24.76 -16.80
CA ALA A 87 3.43 25.93 -17.12
C ALA A 87 2.57 27.17 -17.45
N GLN A 88 1.44 26.98 -18.14
CA GLN A 88 0.46 28.04 -18.42
C GLN A 88 -0.44 28.40 -17.22
N GLY A 89 -0.31 27.69 -16.10
CA GLY A 89 -1.12 27.93 -14.90
C GLY A 89 -2.46 27.19 -14.86
N HIS A 90 -2.78 26.39 -15.86
CA HIS A 90 -4.04 25.60 -15.93
C HIS A 90 -3.93 24.28 -15.11
N ILE A 91 -3.71 24.41 -13.79
CA ILE A 91 -3.33 23.31 -12.89
C ILE A 91 -4.39 22.22 -12.81
N GLN A 92 -5.67 22.57 -12.82
CA GLN A 92 -6.77 21.58 -12.77
C GLN A 92 -6.81 20.70 -14.03
N GLN A 93 -6.56 21.30 -15.21
CA GLN A 93 -6.49 20.57 -16.47
C GLN A 93 -5.22 19.70 -16.54
N ALA A 94 -4.09 20.24 -16.08
CA ALA A 94 -2.84 19.49 -15.95
C ALA A 94 -3.00 18.23 -15.10
N LEU A 95 -3.70 18.34 -13.95
CA LEU A 95 -4.00 17.20 -13.09
C LEU A 95 -4.81 16.12 -13.83
N GLY A 96 -5.75 16.52 -14.70
CA GLY A 96 -6.51 15.60 -15.54
C GLY A 96 -5.61 14.78 -16.47
N HIS A 97 -4.69 15.45 -17.16
CA HIS A 97 -3.72 14.80 -18.07
C HIS A 97 -2.74 13.89 -17.33
N PHE A 98 -2.17 14.31 -16.20
CA PHE A 98 -1.31 13.44 -15.38
C PHE A 98 -2.08 12.23 -14.83
N THR A 99 -3.36 12.39 -14.48
CA THR A 99 -4.20 11.26 -14.05
C THR A 99 -4.42 10.27 -15.20
N GLN A 100 -4.59 10.75 -16.42
CA GLN A 100 -4.72 9.89 -17.59
C GLN A 100 -3.40 9.16 -17.89
N ALA A 101 -2.27 9.87 -17.89
CA ALA A 101 -0.94 9.29 -18.03
C ALA A 101 -0.66 8.21 -16.97
N TYR A 102 -1.01 8.47 -15.71
CA TYR A 102 -0.92 7.50 -14.60
C TYR A 102 -1.74 6.23 -14.89
N LYS A 103 -2.98 6.36 -15.35
CA LYS A 103 -3.84 5.20 -15.67
C LYS A 103 -3.27 4.37 -16.80
N VAL A 104 -2.80 5.01 -17.86
CA VAL A 104 -2.20 4.31 -19.01
C VAL A 104 -0.90 3.61 -18.59
N ALA A 105 -0.02 4.28 -17.84
CA ALA A 105 1.21 3.69 -17.33
C ALA A 105 0.92 2.46 -16.46
N LYS A 106 -0.10 2.52 -15.61
CA LYS A 106 -0.56 1.38 -14.78
C LYS A 106 -1.05 0.22 -15.63
N THR A 107 -1.84 0.47 -16.68
CA THR A 107 -2.38 -0.57 -17.57
C THR A 107 -1.27 -1.28 -18.34
N HIS A 108 -0.21 -0.56 -18.72
CA HIS A 108 0.95 -1.11 -19.44
C HIS A 108 2.08 -1.58 -18.53
N HIS A 109 1.86 -1.64 -17.18
CA HIS A 109 2.86 -2.06 -16.19
C HIS A 109 4.17 -1.26 -16.21
N LEU A 110 4.10 0.03 -16.58
CA LEU A 110 5.23 0.96 -16.63
C LEU A 110 5.41 1.63 -15.26
N ALA A 111 5.94 0.89 -14.30
CA ALA A 111 5.94 1.27 -12.89
C ALA A 111 6.69 2.60 -12.61
N ASP A 112 7.85 2.84 -13.22
CA ASP A 112 8.58 4.10 -13.05
C ASP A 112 7.80 5.28 -13.63
N GLN A 113 7.26 5.15 -14.84
CA GLN A 113 6.44 6.20 -15.45
C GLN A 113 5.17 6.47 -14.62
N GLN A 114 4.53 5.42 -14.11
CA GLN A 114 3.37 5.54 -13.22
C GLN A 114 3.70 6.41 -12.00
N HIS A 115 4.84 6.17 -11.33
CA HIS A 115 5.21 6.93 -10.14
C HIS A 115 5.74 8.33 -10.46
N ASN A 116 6.34 8.55 -11.65
CA ASN A 116 6.63 9.89 -12.16
C ASN A 116 5.34 10.72 -12.29
N GLN A 117 4.29 10.14 -12.90
CA GLN A 117 3.00 10.84 -13.02
C GLN A 117 2.36 11.09 -11.65
N LEU A 118 2.49 10.16 -10.71
CA LEU A 118 2.00 10.35 -9.34
C LEU A 118 2.73 11.51 -8.64
N CYS A 119 4.03 11.69 -8.88
CA CYS A 119 4.78 12.83 -8.40
C CYS A 119 4.23 14.15 -8.99
N SER A 120 3.98 14.19 -10.30
CA SER A 120 3.38 15.35 -10.99
C SER A 120 1.97 15.66 -10.49
N MET A 121 1.16 14.64 -10.20
CA MET A 121 -0.15 14.80 -9.55
C MET A 121 0.01 15.41 -8.16
N GLY A 122 1.01 14.99 -7.38
CA GLY A 122 1.36 15.58 -6.09
C GLY A 122 1.67 17.07 -6.19
N ILE A 123 2.42 17.50 -7.21
CA ILE A 123 2.70 18.92 -7.50
C ILE A 123 1.41 19.67 -7.80
N CYS A 124 0.54 19.13 -8.67
CA CYS A 124 -0.75 19.75 -8.98
C CYS A 124 -1.65 19.89 -7.75
N HIS A 125 -1.80 18.82 -6.95
CA HIS A 125 -2.56 18.89 -5.70
C HIS A 125 -2.00 19.93 -4.73
N SER A 126 -0.67 20.01 -4.60
CA SER A 126 -0.01 21.02 -3.77
C SER A 126 -0.30 22.45 -4.26
N ARG A 127 -0.34 22.68 -5.59
CA ARG A 127 -0.68 23.98 -6.18
C ARG A 127 -2.16 24.34 -6.03
N LEU A 128 -3.04 23.33 -6.03
CA LEU A 128 -4.49 23.47 -5.77
C LEU A 128 -4.82 23.52 -4.27
N GLN A 129 -3.83 23.55 -3.39
CA GLN A 129 -3.96 23.56 -1.93
C GLN A 129 -4.60 22.28 -1.35
N HIS A 130 -4.65 21.20 -2.11
CA HIS A 130 -5.09 19.88 -1.66
C HIS A 130 -3.92 19.13 -0.98
N PHE A 131 -3.43 19.67 0.15
CA PHE A 131 -2.17 19.26 0.76
C PHE A 131 -2.15 17.81 1.24
N ASP A 132 -3.27 17.29 1.76
CA ASP A 132 -3.36 15.90 2.20
C ASP A 132 -3.26 14.92 1.02
N GLN A 133 -3.82 15.28 -0.15
CA GLN A 133 -3.72 14.47 -1.37
C GLN A 133 -2.29 14.53 -1.93
N ALA A 134 -1.67 15.70 -1.92
CA ALA A 134 -0.28 15.86 -2.33
C ALA A 134 0.67 15.03 -1.46
N ALA A 135 0.51 15.07 -0.13
CA ALA A 135 1.31 14.28 0.80
C ALA A 135 1.20 12.79 0.52
N LYS A 136 -0.03 12.26 0.33
CA LYS A 136 -0.26 10.85 -0.03
C LYS A 136 0.43 10.45 -1.34
N CYS A 137 0.42 11.33 -2.35
CA CYS A 137 1.13 11.08 -3.60
C CYS A 137 2.64 10.98 -3.35
N TYR A 138 3.23 11.94 -2.64
CA TYR A 138 4.66 11.94 -2.35
C TYR A 138 5.09 10.75 -1.50
N ASP A 139 4.32 10.37 -0.47
CA ASP A 139 4.62 9.22 0.37
C ASP A 139 4.68 7.92 -0.44
N GLN A 140 3.71 7.72 -1.35
CA GLN A 140 3.70 6.55 -2.24
C GLN A 140 4.90 6.55 -3.20
N VAL A 141 5.24 7.71 -3.78
CA VAL A 141 6.40 7.84 -4.67
C VAL A 141 7.70 7.56 -3.92
N ILE A 142 7.89 8.11 -2.73
CA ILE A 142 9.07 7.89 -1.90
C ILE A 142 9.20 6.41 -1.53
N ALA A 143 8.11 5.77 -1.11
CA ALA A 143 8.11 4.35 -0.76
C ALA A 143 8.50 3.47 -1.96
N TYR A 144 7.96 3.75 -3.14
CA TYR A 144 8.32 3.05 -4.38
C TYR A 144 9.78 3.29 -4.75
N ALA A 145 10.20 4.55 -4.87
CA ALA A 145 11.53 4.95 -5.33
C ALA A 145 12.63 4.41 -4.41
N THR A 146 12.40 4.41 -3.09
CA THR A 146 13.34 3.85 -2.10
C THR A 146 13.45 2.33 -2.25
N ARG A 147 12.33 1.61 -2.41
CA ARG A 147 12.31 0.15 -2.59
C ARG A 147 13.00 -0.30 -3.87
N HIS A 148 12.83 0.45 -4.95
CA HIS A 148 13.33 0.10 -6.29
C HIS A 148 14.64 0.81 -6.64
N HIS A 149 15.28 1.50 -5.68
CA HIS A 149 16.53 2.23 -5.86
C HIS A 149 16.49 3.28 -7.00
N ASN A 150 15.29 3.83 -7.29
CA ASN A 150 15.15 4.92 -8.24
C ASN A 150 15.52 6.25 -7.56
N HIS A 151 16.80 6.53 -7.49
CA HIS A 151 17.37 7.66 -6.74
C HIS A 151 16.93 9.02 -7.31
N GLN A 152 16.76 9.14 -8.62
CA GLN A 152 16.30 10.38 -9.26
C GLN A 152 14.87 10.71 -8.84
N LEU A 153 13.99 9.73 -8.87
CA LEU A 153 12.60 9.90 -8.46
C LEU A 153 12.48 10.16 -6.94
N ALA A 154 13.32 9.49 -6.12
CA ALA A 154 13.38 9.74 -4.68
C ALA A 154 13.78 11.19 -4.38
N PHE A 155 14.83 11.70 -5.05
CA PHE A 155 15.24 13.10 -4.93
C PHE A 155 14.10 14.05 -5.27
N ALA A 156 13.47 13.88 -6.43
CA ALA A 156 12.39 14.75 -6.91
C ALA A 156 11.19 14.75 -5.94
N ALA A 157 10.81 13.58 -5.42
CA ALA A 157 9.69 13.46 -4.49
C ALA A 157 9.97 14.16 -3.15
N TYR A 158 11.15 13.94 -2.56
CA TYR A 158 11.56 14.63 -1.33
C TYR A 158 11.66 16.15 -1.52
N GLN A 159 12.22 16.61 -2.65
CA GLN A 159 12.34 18.03 -2.99
C GLN A 159 10.94 18.68 -3.08
N ASN A 160 10.02 18.09 -3.85
CA ASN A 160 8.68 18.63 -4.05
C ASN A 160 7.84 18.59 -2.78
N TYR A 161 7.96 17.54 -1.98
CA TYR A 161 7.30 17.46 -0.68
C TYR A 161 7.84 18.52 0.29
N GLY A 162 9.17 18.71 0.34
CA GLY A 162 9.80 19.79 1.12
C GLY A 162 9.28 21.17 0.71
N ALA A 163 9.19 21.45 -0.59
CA ALA A 163 8.63 22.69 -1.10
C ALA A 163 7.16 22.90 -0.70
N MET A 164 6.35 21.85 -0.71
CA MET A 164 4.99 21.91 -0.19
C MET A 164 4.97 22.24 1.30
N CYS A 165 5.80 21.60 2.12
CA CYS A 165 5.89 21.88 3.56
C CYS A 165 6.32 23.32 3.86
N SER A 166 7.24 23.86 3.05
CA SER A 166 7.60 25.28 3.13
C SER A 166 6.39 26.19 2.88
N ARG A 167 5.60 25.89 1.87
CA ARG A 167 4.41 26.69 1.50
C ARG A 167 3.35 26.71 2.60
N ILE A 168 3.15 25.59 3.30
CA ILE A 168 2.16 25.49 4.39
C ILE A 168 2.71 25.89 5.76
N GLY A 169 3.91 26.46 5.83
CA GLY A 169 4.46 26.97 7.07
C GLY A 169 5.05 25.93 8.01
N ARG A 170 5.54 24.80 7.48
CA ARG A 170 6.18 23.72 8.24
C ARG A 170 7.69 23.64 7.95
N PRO A 171 8.51 24.57 8.47
CA PRO A 171 9.94 24.69 8.13
C PRO A 171 10.78 23.50 8.60
N ASP A 172 10.44 22.90 9.74
CA ASP A 172 11.19 21.76 10.26
C ASP A 172 10.99 20.50 9.40
N ASP A 173 9.76 20.26 8.93
CA ASP A 173 9.49 19.18 7.99
C ASP A 173 10.15 19.44 6.64
N CYS A 174 10.06 20.69 6.13
CA CYS A 174 10.75 21.08 4.91
C CYS A 174 12.25 20.82 5.00
N ARG A 175 12.89 21.24 6.09
CA ARG A 175 14.32 20.98 6.33
C ARG A 175 14.62 19.48 6.30
N THR A 176 13.85 18.68 7.01
CA THR A 176 14.03 17.23 7.09
C THR A 176 13.90 16.56 5.71
N LEU A 177 12.90 16.95 4.94
CA LEU A 177 12.66 16.42 3.60
C LEU A 177 13.77 16.82 2.62
N LEU A 178 14.21 18.08 2.63
CA LEU A 178 15.30 18.54 1.77
C LEU A 178 16.65 17.88 2.13
N LEU A 179 16.92 17.63 3.42
CA LEU A 179 18.09 16.85 3.85
C LEU A 179 18.00 15.40 3.39
N ASN A 180 16.79 14.80 3.38
CA ASN A 180 16.59 13.46 2.80
C ASN A 180 16.80 13.46 1.28
N ALA A 181 16.39 14.51 0.56
CA ALA A 181 16.70 14.65 -0.86
C ALA A 181 18.20 14.59 -1.13
N LEU A 182 19.02 15.27 -0.32
CA LEU A 182 20.49 15.30 -0.49
C LEU A 182 21.15 13.91 -0.35
N LYS A 183 20.51 12.92 0.27
CA LYS A 183 21.02 11.54 0.28
C LYS A 183 21.12 10.95 -1.13
N TYR A 184 20.35 11.49 -2.06
CA TYR A 184 20.24 11.04 -3.46
C TYR A 184 20.80 12.07 -4.45
N GLU A 185 21.56 13.08 -3.99
CA GLU A 185 22.00 14.23 -4.80
C GLU A 185 22.81 13.86 -6.04
N ARG A 186 23.53 12.71 -6.03
CA ARG A 186 24.32 12.24 -7.18
C ARG A 186 23.47 11.87 -8.40
N ALA A 187 22.20 11.50 -8.19
CA ALA A 187 21.27 11.15 -9.25
C ALA A 187 20.47 12.36 -9.74
N ALA A 188 20.59 13.52 -9.09
CA ALA A 188 19.81 14.70 -9.41
C ALA A 188 20.53 15.62 -10.40
N GLU A 189 19.75 16.25 -11.26
CA GLU A 189 20.24 17.29 -12.18
C GLU A 189 20.79 18.50 -11.42
N PRO A 190 21.78 19.24 -11.97
CA PRO A 190 22.36 20.41 -11.31
C PRO A 190 21.32 21.41 -10.81
N ALA A 191 20.33 21.72 -11.62
CA ALA A 191 19.25 22.64 -11.30
C ALA A 191 18.43 22.21 -10.10
N GLN A 192 18.12 20.93 -9.97
CA GLN A 192 17.39 20.35 -8.83
C GLN A 192 18.23 20.46 -7.55
N ARG A 193 19.53 20.15 -7.62
CA ARG A 193 20.46 20.30 -6.47
C ARG A 193 20.57 21.74 -6.01
N ILE A 194 20.70 22.69 -6.95
CA ILE A 194 20.75 24.13 -6.62
C ILE A 194 19.48 24.57 -5.90
N SER A 195 18.32 24.13 -6.39
CA SER A 195 17.03 24.43 -5.75
C SER A 195 16.95 23.91 -4.31
N VAL A 196 17.44 22.68 -4.04
CA VAL A 196 17.50 22.13 -2.68
C VAL A 196 18.47 22.92 -1.80
N TYR A 197 19.65 23.31 -2.32
CA TYR A 197 20.60 24.14 -1.58
C TYR A 197 20.05 25.53 -1.27
N ALA A 198 19.38 26.17 -2.23
CA ALA A 198 18.72 27.46 -2.01
C ALA A 198 17.61 27.36 -0.95
N GLY A 199 16.79 26.28 -1.02
CA GLY A 199 15.75 26.01 -0.04
C GLY A 199 16.29 25.80 1.37
N LEU A 200 17.30 24.94 1.54
CA LEU A 200 17.95 24.71 2.83
C LEU A 200 18.61 25.99 3.35
N GLY A 201 19.33 26.69 2.50
CA GLY A 201 19.95 27.96 2.84
C GLY A 201 18.91 28.96 3.36
N THR A 202 17.79 29.13 2.64
CA THR A 202 16.71 30.03 3.05
C THR A 202 16.11 29.66 4.41
N ILE A 203 15.81 28.37 4.66
CA ILE A 203 15.22 27.95 5.93
C ILE A 203 16.18 28.17 7.10
N LEU A 204 17.45 27.90 6.89
CA LEU A 204 18.46 28.01 7.92
C LEU A 204 18.85 29.48 8.23
N THR A 205 18.45 30.46 7.39
CA THR A 205 18.68 31.89 7.68
C THR A 205 17.81 32.43 8.83
N TYR A 206 16.81 31.68 9.29
CA TYR A 206 15.92 32.13 10.38
C TYR A 206 16.46 31.86 11.79
N ASN A 207 17.49 31.06 11.92
CA ASN A 207 18.11 30.74 13.20
C ASN A 207 19.60 31.12 13.21
N PRO A 208 20.03 32.04 14.06
CA PRO A 208 21.43 32.46 14.13
C PRO A 208 22.42 31.30 14.34
N ALA A 209 22.03 30.26 15.07
CA ALA A 209 22.84 29.07 15.30
C ALA A 209 23.16 28.28 14.02
N THR A 210 22.36 28.46 12.96
CA THR A 210 22.51 27.74 11.68
C THR A 210 23.05 28.59 10.54
N PHE A 211 23.45 29.85 10.79
CA PHE A 211 23.94 30.75 9.75
C PHE A 211 25.11 30.20 8.96
N ALA A 212 26.08 29.57 9.62
CA ALA A 212 27.25 28.97 8.93
C ALA A 212 26.83 27.84 7.97
N GLN A 213 25.83 27.03 8.37
CA GLN A 213 25.29 25.98 7.51
C GLN A 213 24.46 26.57 6.35
N ALA A 214 23.66 27.60 6.61
CA ALA A 214 22.93 28.31 5.58
C ALA A 214 23.86 28.85 4.50
N GLU A 215 24.92 29.55 4.91
CA GLU A 215 25.94 30.12 4.02
C GLU A 215 26.63 29.00 3.20
N GLN A 216 26.99 27.90 3.83
CA GLN A 216 27.60 26.76 3.15
C GLN A 216 26.71 26.19 2.03
N TYR A 217 25.42 25.99 2.30
CA TYR A 217 24.50 25.52 1.25
C TYR A 217 24.31 26.54 0.14
N LEU A 218 24.11 27.82 0.47
CA LEU A 218 23.98 28.89 -0.52
C LEU A 218 25.20 29.01 -1.41
N GLN A 219 26.42 28.94 -0.81
CA GLN A 219 27.67 29.01 -1.56
C GLN A 219 27.87 27.79 -2.47
N ARG A 220 27.48 26.57 -2.01
CA ARG A 220 27.45 25.36 -2.87
C ARG A 220 26.50 25.55 -4.05
N GLY A 221 25.32 26.11 -3.81
CA GLY A 221 24.33 26.40 -4.86
C GLY A 221 24.89 27.40 -5.88
N ILE A 222 25.49 28.51 -5.43
CA ILE A 222 26.08 29.54 -6.29
C ILE A 222 27.20 28.94 -7.14
N ASN A 223 28.12 28.17 -6.54
CA ASN A 223 29.22 27.56 -7.26
C ASN A 223 28.75 26.56 -8.32
N LEU A 224 27.78 25.72 -7.97
CA LEU A 224 27.17 24.77 -8.90
C LEU A 224 26.43 25.48 -10.05
N ALA A 225 25.68 26.55 -9.75
CA ALA A 225 24.97 27.34 -10.76
C ALA A 225 25.94 27.98 -11.76
N ARG A 226 27.07 28.50 -11.28
CA ARG A 226 28.13 29.05 -12.15
C ARG A 226 28.75 27.98 -13.04
N GLN A 227 29.05 26.80 -12.48
CA GLN A 227 29.61 25.67 -13.23
C GLN A 227 28.63 25.15 -14.29
N ALA A 228 27.33 25.13 -13.98
CA ALA A 228 26.30 24.71 -14.88
C ALA A 228 25.84 25.79 -15.88
N HIS A 229 26.43 27.00 -15.81
CA HIS A 229 26.00 28.16 -16.62
C HIS A 229 24.53 28.51 -16.47
N GLU A 230 24.01 28.40 -15.23
CA GLU A 230 22.61 28.62 -14.87
C GLU A 230 22.43 29.93 -14.08
N PRO A 231 22.42 31.13 -14.73
CA PRO A 231 22.44 32.40 -14.04
C PRO A 231 21.20 32.63 -13.16
N LEU A 232 20.00 32.18 -13.59
CA LEU A 232 18.79 32.34 -12.77
C LEU A 232 18.85 31.50 -11.50
N ALA A 233 19.41 30.29 -11.58
CA ALA A 233 19.64 29.45 -10.41
C ALA A 233 20.72 30.06 -9.47
N GLU A 234 21.73 30.78 -10.01
CA GLU A 234 22.63 31.59 -9.19
C GLU A 234 21.88 32.69 -8.42
N ALA A 235 20.97 33.43 -9.10
CA ALA A 235 20.20 34.48 -8.47
C ALA A 235 19.29 33.97 -7.34
N SER A 236 18.74 32.76 -7.49
CA SER A 236 17.91 32.12 -6.46
C SER A 236 18.69 31.79 -5.17
N CYS A 237 20.01 31.64 -5.24
CA CYS A 237 20.89 31.48 -4.08
C CYS A 237 21.43 32.83 -3.55
N LEU A 238 21.66 33.81 -4.43
CA LEU A 238 22.16 35.14 -4.04
C LEU A 238 21.17 35.91 -3.16
N SER A 239 19.90 35.90 -3.46
CA SER A 239 18.88 36.61 -2.70
C SER A 239 18.77 36.13 -1.24
N PRO A 240 18.71 34.83 -0.92
CA PRO A 240 18.79 34.35 0.46
C PRO A 240 20.15 34.68 1.14
N LEU A 241 21.24 34.65 0.38
CA LEU A 241 22.58 35.02 0.92
C LEU A 241 22.60 36.48 1.34
N ILE A 242 22.05 37.39 0.54
CA ILE A 242 21.89 38.80 0.90
C ILE A 242 21.08 38.93 2.18
N THR A 243 19.97 38.20 2.29
CA THR A 243 19.09 38.18 3.48
C THR A 243 19.87 37.67 4.72
N LEU A 244 20.66 36.62 4.57
CA LEU A 244 21.52 36.08 5.62
C LEU A 244 22.54 37.08 6.12
N LEU A 245 23.29 37.73 5.19
CA LEU A 245 24.31 38.69 5.51
C LEU A 245 23.71 39.99 6.09
N THR A 246 22.49 40.37 5.71
CA THR A 246 21.77 41.50 6.29
C THR A 246 21.59 41.37 7.80
N GLN A 247 21.49 40.16 8.33
CA GLN A 247 21.42 39.89 9.76
C GLN A 247 22.78 39.92 10.48
N GLN A 248 23.87 40.12 9.73
CA GLN A 248 25.26 40.15 10.22
C GLN A 248 25.90 41.51 9.97
N PRO A 249 25.76 42.53 10.87
CA PRO A 249 26.19 43.89 10.64
C PRO A 249 27.66 44.03 10.22
N LYS A 250 28.56 43.17 10.74
CA LYS A 250 30.00 43.20 10.41
C LYS A 250 30.30 42.84 8.95
N ARG A 251 29.34 42.23 8.25
CA ARG A 251 29.50 41.75 6.87
C ARG A 251 28.65 42.53 5.85
N HIS A 252 28.04 43.64 6.24
CA HIS A 252 27.24 44.47 5.33
C HIS A 252 28.05 45.00 4.14
N THR A 253 29.37 45.11 4.25
CA THR A 253 30.25 45.52 3.15
C THR A 253 30.29 44.54 1.97
N GLU A 254 29.93 43.27 2.18
CA GLU A 254 29.89 42.24 1.13
C GLU A 254 28.60 42.34 0.28
N ILE A 255 27.55 42.92 0.81
CA ILE A 255 26.20 42.88 0.21
C ILE A 255 26.08 43.67 -1.11
N PRO A 256 26.66 44.89 -1.26
CA PRO A 256 26.53 45.66 -2.50
C PRO A 256 27.04 44.91 -3.74
N ALA A 257 28.13 44.16 -3.63
CA ALA A 257 28.66 43.36 -4.73
C ALA A 257 27.68 42.23 -5.15
N LEU A 258 27.07 41.57 -4.15
CA LEU A 258 26.06 40.53 -4.39
C LEU A 258 24.80 41.11 -5.05
N ILE A 259 24.33 42.27 -4.60
CA ILE A 259 23.17 42.97 -5.21
C ILE A 259 23.49 43.32 -6.67
N THR A 260 24.69 43.85 -6.96
CA THR A 260 25.09 44.19 -8.33
C THR A 260 25.09 42.95 -9.22
N ARG A 261 25.68 41.86 -8.76
CA ARG A 261 25.70 40.58 -9.49
C ARG A 261 24.28 40.06 -9.74
N ALA A 262 23.42 40.03 -8.72
CA ALA A 262 22.05 39.56 -8.84
C ALA A 262 21.21 40.46 -9.77
N ASN A 263 21.36 41.79 -9.68
CA ASN A 263 20.69 42.74 -10.58
C ASN A 263 21.08 42.49 -12.05
N THR A 264 22.36 42.24 -12.35
CA THR A 264 22.82 41.93 -13.72
C THR A 264 22.10 40.69 -14.26
N ILE A 265 21.96 39.67 -13.43
CA ILE A 265 21.28 38.42 -13.83
C ILE A 265 19.80 38.65 -14.11
N VAL A 266 19.09 39.38 -13.25
CA VAL A 266 17.63 39.54 -13.36
C VAL A 266 17.21 40.73 -14.22
N SER A 267 18.17 41.49 -14.78
CA SER A 267 17.87 42.74 -15.56
C SER A 267 16.95 42.49 -16.77
N GLY A 268 17.09 41.31 -17.41
CA GLY A 268 16.27 40.92 -18.58
C GLY A 268 14.92 40.28 -18.23
N LEU A 269 14.63 40.06 -16.94
CA LEU A 269 13.37 39.43 -16.54
C LEU A 269 12.23 40.46 -16.43
N ALA A 270 11.00 39.96 -16.64
CA ALA A 270 9.80 40.73 -16.33
C ALA A 270 9.84 41.27 -14.88
N PRO A 271 9.26 42.45 -14.61
CA PRO A 271 9.21 43.01 -13.24
C PRO A 271 8.55 42.07 -12.22
N SER A 272 7.59 41.25 -12.63
CA SER A 272 6.88 40.26 -11.83
C SER A 272 7.60 38.91 -11.77
N GLY A 273 8.77 38.78 -12.41
CA GLY A 273 9.56 37.52 -12.38
C GLY A 273 9.98 37.16 -10.94
N THR A 274 9.93 35.89 -10.61
CA THR A 274 10.12 35.40 -9.26
C THR A 274 11.48 35.77 -8.66
N GLU A 275 12.56 35.53 -9.40
CA GLU A 275 13.94 35.80 -8.96
C GLU A 275 14.14 37.30 -8.74
N ARG A 276 13.49 38.12 -9.60
CA ARG A 276 13.52 39.57 -9.47
C ARG A 276 12.76 40.04 -8.22
N MET A 277 11.58 39.49 -7.96
CA MET A 277 10.81 39.80 -6.75
C MET A 277 11.55 39.36 -5.47
N GLN A 278 12.21 38.20 -5.48
CA GLN A 278 13.03 37.73 -4.36
C GLN A 278 14.22 38.67 -4.09
N LEU A 279 14.88 39.11 -5.14
CA LEU A 279 15.98 40.08 -5.02
C LEU A 279 15.49 41.41 -4.46
N GLU A 280 14.37 41.95 -4.97
CA GLU A 280 13.83 43.22 -4.46
C GLU A 280 13.45 43.11 -2.98
N HIS A 281 12.93 41.97 -2.55
CA HIS A 281 12.64 41.72 -1.14
C HIS A 281 13.94 41.72 -0.29
N ALA A 282 14.96 41.02 -0.75
CA ALA A 282 16.29 40.99 -0.05
C ALA A 282 16.91 42.40 0.02
N LYS A 283 16.87 43.14 -1.09
CA LYS A 283 17.33 44.55 -1.17
C LYS A 283 16.59 45.47 -0.20
N ALA A 284 15.24 45.40 -0.22
CA ALA A 284 14.43 46.19 0.69
C ALA A 284 14.81 45.92 2.14
N ASN A 285 14.92 44.67 2.56
CA ASN A 285 15.36 44.32 3.92
C ASN A 285 16.74 44.89 4.26
N TYR A 286 17.73 44.77 3.37
CA TYR A 286 19.06 45.30 3.57
C TYR A 286 19.01 46.84 3.73
N TYR A 287 18.33 47.57 2.84
CA TYR A 287 18.21 49.02 2.89
C TYR A 287 17.44 49.49 4.14
N PHE A 288 16.45 48.75 4.62
CA PHE A 288 15.77 49.05 5.89
C PHE A 288 16.72 48.93 7.08
N VAL A 289 17.52 47.85 7.15
CA VAL A 289 18.47 47.62 8.25
C VAL A 289 19.55 48.66 8.25
N THR A 290 19.99 49.11 7.06
CA THR A 290 21.04 50.13 6.90
C THR A 290 20.49 51.57 6.87
N ARG A 291 19.15 51.75 7.09
CA ARG A 291 18.46 53.05 7.07
C ARG A 291 18.61 53.84 5.77
N GLN A 292 18.79 53.14 4.65
CA GLN A 292 18.85 53.75 3.32
C GLN A 292 17.40 53.84 2.76
N TRP A 293 16.63 54.84 3.23
CA TRP A 293 15.19 54.90 3.03
C TRP A 293 14.75 55.08 1.57
N ALA A 294 15.44 55.89 0.76
CA ALA A 294 15.11 56.09 -0.64
C ALA A 294 15.23 54.81 -1.50
N PRO A 295 16.33 54.04 -1.47
CA PRO A 295 16.43 52.76 -2.17
C PRO A 295 15.50 51.71 -1.53
N ALA A 296 15.24 51.76 -0.21
CA ALA A 296 14.27 50.89 0.43
C ALA A 296 12.86 51.09 -0.14
N LEU A 297 12.46 52.38 -0.29
CA LEU A 297 11.17 52.77 -0.88
C LEU A 297 11.07 52.28 -2.32
N GLN A 298 12.11 52.43 -3.13
CA GLN A 298 12.12 51.99 -4.52
C GLN A 298 11.86 50.46 -4.61
N SER A 299 12.58 49.63 -3.83
CA SER A 299 12.41 48.19 -3.82
C SER A 299 11.05 47.78 -3.26
N ALA A 300 10.55 48.44 -2.20
CA ALA A 300 9.24 48.16 -1.62
C ALA A 300 8.08 48.52 -2.61
N LEU A 301 8.17 49.64 -3.33
CA LEU A 301 7.20 50.00 -4.37
C LEU A 301 7.25 48.99 -5.55
N MET A 302 8.42 48.53 -5.93
CA MET A 302 8.57 47.51 -6.95
C MET A 302 7.80 46.23 -6.56
N LEU A 303 7.93 45.77 -5.31
CA LEU A 303 7.19 44.62 -4.76
C LEU A 303 5.68 44.90 -4.72
N TYR A 304 5.29 46.11 -4.34
CA TYR A 304 3.88 46.50 -4.26
C TYR A 304 3.18 46.53 -5.62
N HIS A 305 3.82 47.06 -6.65
CA HIS A 305 3.23 47.22 -7.99
C HIS A 305 3.23 45.93 -8.81
N ASN A 306 4.27 45.06 -8.63
CA ASN A 306 4.45 43.89 -9.47
C ASN A 306 4.14 42.56 -8.75
N GLY A 307 3.96 42.57 -7.44
CA GLY A 307 3.49 41.42 -6.68
C GLY A 307 2.01 41.12 -6.87
N PRO A 308 1.55 39.93 -6.61
CA PRO A 308 0.14 39.56 -6.73
C PRO A 308 -0.73 40.41 -5.82
N ALA A 309 -1.83 40.94 -6.38
CA ALA A 309 -2.76 41.80 -5.67
C ALA A 309 -3.39 41.13 -4.43
N VAL A 310 -3.59 39.81 -4.53
CA VAL A 310 -4.10 38.97 -3.43
C VAL A 310 -3.02 37.97 -3.07
N SER A 311 -2.33 38.20 -1.96
CA SER A 311 -1.35 37.25 -1.41
C SER A 311 -1.32 37.37 0.11
N SER A 312 -0.95 36.29 0.79
CA SER A 312 -0.76 36.27 2.25
C SER A 312 0.38 37.18 2.75
N GLU A 313 1.06 37.87 1.85
CA GLU A 313 2.21 38.76 2.15
C GLU A 313 1.95 40.20 1.75
N ARG A 314 0.76 40.50 1.21
CA ARG A 314 0.42 41.85 0.72
C ARG A 314 0.47 42.90 1.82
N ASP A 315 -0.01 42.53 3.01
CA ASP A 315 0.05 43.35 4.23
C ASP A 315 1.50 43.70 4.60
N LYS A 316 2.41 42.74 4.52
CA LYS A 316 3.83 42.95 4.84
C LYS A 316 4.51 43.85 3.82
N VAL A 317 4.23 43.69 2.53
CA VAL A 317 4.74 44.59 1.49
C VAL A 317 4.23 46.01 1.72
N MET A 318 2.96 46.16 2.05
CA MET A 318 2.41 47.50 2.38
C MET A 318 3.06 48.10 3.63
N LEU A 319 3.32 47.31 4.66
CA LEU A 319 4.07 47.75 5.83
C LEU A 319 5.49 48.21 5.46
N MET A 320 6.16 47.51 4.55
CA MET A 320 7.47 47.91 4.04
C MET A 320 7.38 49.26 3.32
N VAL A 321 6.38 49.45 2.47
CA VAL A 321 6.14 50.73 1.77
C VAL A 321 5.85 51.85 2.77
N ALA A 322 4.97 51.58 3.75
CA ALA A 322 4.63 52.55 4.80
C ALA A 322 5.88 53.03 5.59
N ARG A 323 6.68 52.06 6.06
CA ARG A 323 7.94 52.34 6.80
C ARG A 323 8.96 53.13 5.95
N ALA A 324 9.03 52.82 4.65
CA ALA A 324 9.95 53.53 3.76
C ALA A 324 9.46 54.98 3.51
N TYR A 325 8.13 55.21 3.38
CA TYR A 325 7.59 56.56 3.32
C TYR A 325 7.80 57.35 4.61
N GLU A 326 7.64 56.69 5.77
CA GLU A 326 7.96 57.31 7.07
C GLU A 326 9.43 57.73 7.14
N GLY A 327 10.36 56.85 6.75
CA GLY A 327 11.79 57.15 6.73
C GLY A 327 12.22 58.22 5.69
N THR A 328 11.36 58.52 4.70
CA THR A 328 11.56 59.62 3.72
C THR A 328 10.72 60.86 4.03
N ASP A 329 10.22 61.00 5.27
CA ASP A 329 9.40 62.12 5.77
C ASP A 329 8.11 62.38 5.00
N GLN A 330 7.51 61.33 4.38
CA GLN A 330 6.26 61.40 3.66
C GLN A 330 5.09 60.85 4.51
N ALA A 331 4.86 61.42 5.69
CA ALA A 331 3.90 60.98 6.68
C ALA A 331 2.46 60.69 6.16
N PRO A 332 1.85 61.53 5.30
CA PRO A 332 0.50 61.25 4.79
C PRO A 332 0.44 59.92 3.98
N ARG A 333 1.46 59.65 3.17
CA ARG A 333 1.55 58.40 2.40
C ARG A 333 1.82 57.21 3.30
N ALA A 334 2.68 57.38 4.29
CA ALA A 334 2.95 56.36 5.30
C ALA A 334 1.66 55.93 6.02
N CYS A 335 0.87 56.93 6.51
CA CYS A 335 -0.41 56.67 7.17
C CYS A 335 -1.41 55.92 6.28
N TYR A 336 -1.48 56.26 5.00
CA TYR A 336 -2.32 55.55 4.04
C TYR A 336 -1.94 54.07 3.95
N PHE A 337 -0.66 53.76 3.74
CA PHE A 337 -0.21 52.38 3.60
C PHE A 337 -0.26 51.59 4.91
N TYR A 338 -0.06 52.23 6.08
CA TYR A 338 -0.27 51.58 7.38
C TYR A 338 -1.73 51.17 7.57
N ARG A 339 -2.66 52.04 7.22
CA ARG A 339 -4.10 51.76 7.32
C ARG A 339 -4.52 50.63 6.40
N GLU A 340 -4.09 50.65 5.14
CA GLU A 340 -4.40 49.60 4.17
C GLU A 340 -3.78 48.24 4.59
N ALA A 341 -2.54 48.24 5.09
CA ALA A 341 -1.90 47.05 5.62
C ALA A 341 -2.68 46.45 6.79
N TYR A 342 -3.20 47.30 7.68
CA TYR A 342 -4.03 46.89 8.80
C TYR A 342 -5.31 46.18 8.33
N TYR A 343 -6.07 46.79 7.39
CA TYR A 343 -7.29 46.18 6.87
C TYR A 343 -7.07 44.86 6.17
N ILE A 344 -5.98 44.71 5.41
CA ILE A 344 -5.63 43.45 4.76
C ILE A 344 -5.23 42.43 5.80
N ALA A 345 -4.40 42.79 6.78
CA ALA A 345 -3.99 41.88 7.84
C ALA A 345 -5.17 41.36 8.66
N ASP A 346 -6.14 42.22 8.99
CA ASP A 346 -7.37 41.85 9.69
C ASP A 346 -8.21 40.87 8.86
N SER A 347 -8.44 41.19 7.57
CA SER A 347 -9.16 40.32 6.65
C SER A 347 -8.49 38.94 6.48
N LEU A 348 -7.17 38.91 6.36
CA LEU A 348 -6.38 37.65 6.26
C LEU A 348 -6.43 36.87 7.56
N HIS A 349 -6.43 37.55 8.71
CA HIS A 349 -6.55 36.92 10.01
C HIS A 349 -7.90 36.23 10.18
N GLN A 350 -9.00 36.89 9.81
CA GLN A 350 -10.35 36.32 9.84
C GLN A 350 -10.47 35.11 8.91
N LEU A 351 -9.97 35.20 7.68
CA LEU A 351 -9.93 34.09 6.73
C LEU A 351 -9.13 32.89 7.28
N ASN A 352 -7.99 33.16 7.89
CA ASN A 352 -7.14 32.10 8.48
C ASN A 352 -7.85 31.44 9.67
N ILE A 353 -8.54 32.18 10.51
CA ILE A 353 -9.36 31.62 11.60
C ILE A 353 -10.46 30.72 11.03
N GLN A 354 -11.21 31.19 10.03
CA GLN A 354 -12.25 30.39 9.39
C GLN A 354 -11.71 29.11 8.79
N GLN A 355 -10.57 29.19 8.12
CA GLN A 355 -9.90 28.02 7.54
C GLN A 355 -9.41 27.05 8.62
N GLN A 356 -8.82 27.55 9.71
CA GLN A 356 -8.40 26.70 10.84
C GLN A 356 -9.58 26.01 11.52
N VAL A 357 -10.72 26.70 11.67
CA VAL A 357 -11.95 26.12 12.20
C VAL A 357 -12.49 25.04 11.27
N ALA A 358 -12.53 25.32 9.94
CA ALA A 358 -12.97 24.34 8.96
C ALA A 358 -12.04 23.10 8.92
N ASP A 359 -10.73 23.30 8.97
CA ASP A 359 -9.74 22.21 9.03
C ASP A 359 -9.86 21.41 10.32
N ALA A 360 -10.10 22.07 11.46
CA ALA A 360 -10.33 21.41 12.74
C ALA A 360 -11.61 20.56 12.72
N ALA A 361 -12.70 21.11 12.15
CA ALA A 361 -13.95 20.37 11.95
C ALA A 361 -13.76 19.15 11.04
N ALA A 362 -13.07 19.31 9.90
CA ALA A 362 -12.79 18.22 8.98
C ALA A 362 -11.94 17.12 9.62
N ARG A 363 -10.95 17.50 10.45
CA ARG A 363 -10.13 16.53 11.22
C ARG A 363 -10.95 15.79 12.27
N TYR A 364 -11.87 16.48 12.93
CA TYR A 364 -12.77 15.87 13.90
C TYR A 364 -13.69 14.86 13.24
N ASP A 365 -14.34 15.22 12.12
CA ASP A 365 -15.19 14.32 11.34
C ASP A 365 -14.42 13.10 10.81
N ALA A 366 -13.18 13.31 10.34
CA ALA A 366 -12.33 12.23 9.88
C ALA A 366 -11.98 11.26 11.03
N LYS A 367 -11.67 11.80 12.22
CA LYS A 367 -11.37 10.99 13.42
C LYS A 367 -12.59 10.22 13.91
N GLU A 368 -13.77 10.84 13.89
CA GLU A 368 -15.03 10.18 14.24
C GLU A 368 -15.34 9.02 13.29
N LYS A 369 -15.19 9.25 11.97
CA LYS A 369 -15.34 8.18 10.96
C LYS A 369 -14.34 7.04 11.17
N GLN A 370 -13.09 7.35 11.48
CA GLN A 370 -12.08 6.32 11.77
C GLN A 370 -12.43 5.51 13.02
N LEU A 371 -12.90 6.15 14.10
CA LEU A 371 -13.36 5.46 15.30
C LEU A 371 -14.55 4.55 15.01
N LYS A 372 -15.50 5.03 14.22
CA LYS A 372 -16.67 4.23 13.81
C LYS A 372 -16.28 3.02 12.95
N ILE A 373 -15.35 3.19 12.02
CA ILE A 373 -14.79 2.08 11.21
C ILE A 373 -14.08 1.08 12.11
N ALA A 374 -13.25 1.53 13.06
CA ALA A 374 -12.54 0.65 13.99
C ALA A 374 -13.52 -0.12 14.89
N GLN A 375 -14.61 0.52 15.33
CA GLN A 375 -15.66 -0.13 16.10
C GLN A 375 -16.40 -1.19 15.29
N LEU A 376 -16.79 -0.88 14.05
CA LEU A 376 -17.42 -1.85 13.16
C LEU A 376 -16.51 -3.05 12.85
N GLN A 377 -15.22 -2.82 12.66
CA GLN A 377 -14.25 -3.90 12.47
C GLN A 377 -14.13 -4.80 13.71
N LYS A 378 -14.12 -4.18 14.90
CA LYS A 378 -14.12 -4.93 16.17
C LYS A 378 -15.39 -5.77 16.34
N ASP A 379 -16.55 -5.19 16.02
CA ASP A 379 -17.84 -5.90 16.12
C ASP A 379 -17.92 -7.05 15.12
N ALA A 380 -17.44 -6.86 13.87
CA ALA A 380 -17.33 -7.91 12.87
C ALA A 380 -16.42 -9.06 13.32
N ALA A 381 -15.22 -8.74 13.84
CA ALA A 381 -14.30 -9.75 14.38
C ALA A 381 -14.88 -10.52 15.57
N GLN A 382 -15.65 -9.84 16.44
CA GLN A 382 -16.35 -10.51 17.54
C GLN A 382 -17.49 -11.42 17.04
N ALA A 383 -18.22 -11.01 16.00
CA ALA A 383 -19.26 -11.82 15.38
C ALA A 383 -18.67 -13.10 14.75
N GLU A 384 -17.57 -12.98 14.02
CA GLU A 384 -16.83 -14.13 13.48
C GLU A 384 -16.34 -15.08 14.58
N ALA A 385 -15.75 -14.52 15.64
CA ALA A 385 -15.29 -15.31 16.78
C ALA A 385 -16.44 -16.06 17.48
N ARG A 386 -17.66 -15.47 17.57
CA ARG A 386 -18.85 -16.13 18.09
C ARG A 386 -19.30 -17.28 17.17
N GLN A 387 -19.31 -17.08 15.85
CA GLN A 387 -19.64 -18.12 14.88
C GLN A 387 -18.66 -19.30 14.95
N TRP A 388 -17.37 -19.03 15.05
CA TRP A 388 -16.34 -20.06 15.24
C TRP A 388 -16.53 -20.85 16.56
N ARG A 389 -16.87 -20.18 17.66
CA ARG A 389 -17.14 -20.85 18.94
C ARG A 389 -18.39 -21.75 18.86
N LEU A 390 -19.46 -21.28 18.24
CA LEU A 390 -20.66 -22.08 18.02
C LEU A 390 -20.40 -23.28 17.10
N GLY A 391 -19.65 -23.11 16.03
CA GLY A 391 -19.23 -24.20 15.15
C GLY A 391 -18.38 -25.25 15.87
N ALA A 392 -17.41 -24.80 16.66
CA ALA A 392 -16.55 -25.68 17.45
C ALA A 392 -17.35 -26.45 18.53
N SER A 393 -18.30 -25.81 19.23
CA SER A 393 -19.15 -26.48 20.22
C SER A 393 -20.06 -27.53 19.59
N LEU A 394 -20.62 -27.24 18.42
CA LEU A 394 -21.43 -28.20 17.65
C LEU A 394 -20.58 -29.41 17.20
N ALA A 395 -19.36 -29.18 16.72
CA ALA A 395 -18.43 -30.25 16.32
C ALA A 395 -18.06 -31.16 17.51
N VAL A 396 -17.81 -30.58 18.68
CA VAL A 396 -17.55 -31.35 19.91
C VAL A 396 -18.78 -32.18 20.32
N ALA A 397 -19.98 -31.59 20.27
CA ALA A 397 -21.21 -32.30 20.61
C ALA A 397 -21.48 -33.48 19.65
N THR A 398 -21.27 -33.29 18.33
CA THR A 398 -21.40 -34.38 17.36
C THR A 398 -20.37 -35.49 17.56
N LEU A 399 -19.13 -35.14 17.91
CA LEU A 399 -18.09 -36.12 18.22
C LEU A 399 -18.43 -36.95 19.46
N LEU A 400 -18.92 -36.30 20.53
CA LEU A 400 -19.38 -37.00 21.73
C LEU A 400 -20.56 -37.94 21.44
N LEU A 401 -21.51 -37.51 20.60
CA LEU A 401 -22.62 -38.36 20.18
C LEU A 401 -22.12 -39.61 19.40
N ILE A 402 -21.18 -39.44 18.50
CA ILE A 402 -20.58 -40.56 17.76
C ILE A 402 -19.87 -41.54 18.71
N ILE A 403 -19.14 -41.02 19.68
CA ILE A 403 -18.43 -41.84 20.68
C ILE A 403 -19.45 -42.64 21.55
N THR A 404 -20.54 -42.00 21.97
CA THR A 404 -21.60 -42.68 22.77
C THR A 404 -22.29 -43.78 21.97
N ILE A 405 -22.64 -43.51 20.69
CA ILE A 405 -23.23 -44.52 19.79
C ILE A 405 -22.27 -45.68 19.55
N ALA A 406 -21.00 -45.38 19.26
CA ALA A 406 -19.96 -46.42 19.08
C ALA A 406 -19.78 -47.28 20.35
N GLY A 407 -19.77 -46.63 21.52
CA GLY A 407 -19.73 -47.33 22.83
C GLY A 407 -20.97 -48.24 23.06
N ALA A 408 -22.17 -47.76 22.72
CA ALA A 408 -23.39 -48.55 22.82
C ALA A 408 -23.35 -49.79 21.88
N ILE A 409 -22.91 -49.58 20.63
CA ILE A 409 -22.75 -50.70 19.67
C ILE A 409 -21.70 -51.72 20.16
N MET A 410 -20.57 -51.27 20.70
CA MET A 410 -19.57 -52.17 21.24
C MET A 410 -20.06 -52.94 22.45
N ARG A 411 -20.79 -52.30 23.37
CA ARG A 411 -21.42 -52.97 24.51
C ARG A 411 -22.45 -54.03 24.05
N HIS A 412 -23.28 -53.68 23.08
CA HIS A 412 -24.28 -54.62 22.53
C HIS A 412 -23.60 -55.85 21.88
N ARG A 413 -22.57 -55.64 21.07
CA ARG A 413 -21.79 -56.74 20.47
C ARG A 413 -21.07 -57.58 21.53
N HIS A 414 -20.57 -56.96 22.59
CA HIS A 414 -19.94 -57.71 23.68
C HIS A 414 -20.94 -58.55 24.45
N GLN A 415 -22.15 -58.07 24.71
CA GLN A 415 -23.26 -58.84 25.32
C GLN A 415 -23.68 -60.01 24.43
N GLN A 416 -23.82 -59.79 23.12
CA GLN A 416 -24.16 -60.89 22.18
C GLN A 416 -23.08 -61.98 22.20
N ARG A 417 -21.80 -61.64 22.15
CA ARG A 417 -20.70 -62.61 22.25
C ARG A 417 -20.70 -63.38 23.58
N LYS A 418 -20.99 -62.73 24.69
CA LYS A 418 -21.12 -63.41 25.99
C LYS A 418 -22.31 -64.40 25.98
N ALA A 419 -23.44 -63.99 25.46
CA ALA A 419 -24.62 -64.87 25.35
C ALA A 419 -24.34 -66.11 24.45
N GLU A 420 -23.64 -65.88 23.31
CA GLU A 420 -23.22 -66.99 22.43
C GLU A 420 -22.24 -67.96 23.12
N LEU A 421 -21.28 -67.45 23.87
CA LEU A 421 -20.36 -68.28 24.66
C LEU A 421 -21.05 -69.04 25.78
N GLU A 422 -22.00 -68.44 26.46
CA GLU A 422 -22.79 -69.11 27.50
C GLU A 422 -23.67 -70.20 26.89
N GLN A 423 -24.27 -69.96 25.73
CA GLN A 423 -25.04 -70.95 25.01
C GLN A 423 -24.19 -72.11 24.55
N ALA A 424 -23.00 -71.83 24.02
CA ALA A 424 -22.03 -72.88 23.65
C ALA A 424 -21.56 -73.69 24.86
N ARG A 425 -21.33 -73.05 26.02
CA ARG A 425 -21.02 -73.77 27.26
C ARG A 425 -22.15 -74.68 27.71
N ARG A 426 -23.39 -74.19 27.76
CA ARG A 426 -24.54 -75.01 28.10
C ARG A 426 -24.70 -76.20 27.17
N TYR A 427 -24.42 -76.00 25.88
CA TYR A 427 -24.45 -77.07 24.90
C TYR A 427 -23.37 -78.15 25.19
N ILE A 428 -22.13 -77.71 25.51
CA ILE A 428 -21.05 -78.62 25.87
C ILE A 428 -21.37 -79.36 27.16
N ASP A 429 -21.85 -78.65 28.20
CA ASP A 429 -22.22 -79.24 29.50
C ASP A 429 -23.35 -80.28 29.30
N GLY A 430 -24.31 -79.97 28.41
CA GLY A 430 -25.37 -80.92 28.04
C GLY A 430 -24.82 -82.18 27.40
N ILE A 431 -23.85 -82.04 26.48
CA ILE A 431 -23.17 -83.26 25.86
C ILE A 431 -22.38 -84.04 26.90
N GLU A 432 -21.67 -83.36 27.81
CA GLU A 432 -20.90 -84.08 28.88
C GLU A 432 -21.87 -84.78 29.83
N THR A 433 -23.01 -84.19 30.18
CA THR A 433 -24.01 -84.83 31.04
C THR A 433 -24.64 -86.02 30.34
N GLU A 434 -24.94 -85.91 29.06
CA GLU A 434 -25.46 -87.06 28.30
C GLU A 434 -24.40 -88.16 28.13
N ARG A 435 -23.14 -87.80 27.93
CA ARG A 435 -22.01 -88.80 27.93
C ARG A 435 -21.91 -89.54 29.25
N LYS A 436 -22.04 -88.82 30.40
CA LYS A 436 -22.02 -89.47 31.74
C LYS A 436 -23.19 -90.40 31.91
N ARG A 437 -24.41 -90.01 31.48
CA ARG A 437 -25.60 -90.83 31.54
C ARG A 437 -25.44 -92.08 30.71
N LEU A 438 -24.96 -91.96 29.47
CA LEU A 438 -24.72 -93.10 28.57
C LEU A 438 -23.62 -94.04 29.10
N ALA A 439 -22.57 -93.47 29.74
CA ALA A 439 -21.54 -94.29 30.37
C ALA A 439 -22.08 -95.12 31.58
N GLN A 440 -22.99 -94.49 32.38
CA GLN A 440 -23.65 -95.24 33.48
C GLN A 440 -24.60 -96.30 32.92
N GLU A 441 -25.42 -96.02 31.92
CA GLU A 441 -26.32 -96.99 31.29
C GLU A 441 -25.54 -98.17 30.69
N LEU A 442 -24.33 -97.89 30.07
CA LEU A 442 -23.41 -98.94 29.60
C LEU A 442 -22.89 -99.78 30.75
N HIS A 443 -22.41 -99.11 31.84
CA HIS A 443 -21.88 -99.81 32.96
C HIS A 443 -22.96 -100.69 33.64
N ASP A 444 -24.11 -100.19 33.93
CA ASP A 444 -25.14 -100.83 34.68
C ASP A 444 -25.89 -101.89 33.85
N GLY A 445 -26.13 -101.61 32.55
CA GLY A 445 -26.86 -102.51 31.67
C GLY A 445 -25.94 -103.62 31.15
N VAL A 446 -24.83 -103.27 30.49
CA VAL A 446 -23.96 -104.20 29.82
C VAL A 446 -23.16 -105.04 30.80
N CYS A 447 -22.66 -104.52 31.89
CA CYS A 447 -21.94 -105.27 32.91
C CYS A 447 -22.86 -106.29 33.61
N ASN A 448 -24.13 -105.82 33.91
CA ASN A 448 -25.09 -106.73 34.53
C ASN A 448 -25.53 -107.84 33.62
N ASP A 449 -25.82 -107.52 32.32
CA ASP A 449 -26.19 -108.54 31.32
C ASP A 449 -25.00 -109.58 31.08
N LEU A 450 -23.77 -109.09 31.08
CA LEU A 450 -22.57 -109.99 31.00
C LEU A 450 -22.43 -110.86 32.25
N LEU A 451 -22.69 -110.33 33.44
CA LEU A 451 -22.63 -111.03 34.71
C LEU A 451 -23.70 -112.13 34.77
N VAL A 452 -24.92 -111.80 34.31
CA VAL A 452 -26.01 -112.78 34.18
C VAL A 452 -25.66 -113.89 33.14
N ALA A 453 -25.10 -113.52 32.01
CA ALA A 453 -24.64 -114.43 31.00
C ALA A 453 -23.51 -115.35 31.52
N GLU A 454 -22.54 -114.82 32.29
CA GLU A 454 -21.48 -115.56 32.93
C GLU A 454 -22.02 -116.53 33.98
N MET A 455 -22.96 -116.12 34.83
CA MET A 455 -23.62 -117.02 35.79
C MET A 455 -24.42 -118.14 35.10
N GLN A 456 -25.02 -117.89 33.94
CA GLN A 456 -25.79 -118.89 33.23
C GLN A 456 -24.92 -119.88 32.46
N ILE A 457 -23.72 -119.48 32.01
CA ILE A 457 -22.73 -120.36 31.40
C ILE A 457 -22.10 -121.35 32.42
N THR A 458 -21.98 -120.91 33.70
CA THR A 458 -21.45 -121.75 34.80
C THR A 458 -22.45 -122.74 35.34
N ASN A 459 -23.73 -122.58 35.08
CA ASN A 459 -24.78 -123.45 35.77
C ASN A 459 -25.58 -124.38 34.87
N THR A 460 -25.49 -124.37 33.52
CA THR A 460 -26.33 -125.25 32.68
C THR A 460 -25.61 -125.72 31.41
N ALA A 461 -25.73 -127.01 31.14
CA ALA A 461 -25.26 -127.72 29.94
C ALA A 461 -26.19 -127.48 28.73
N SER A 462 -26.54 -126.28 28.35
CA SER A 462 -27.29 -125.97 27.14
C SER A 462 -26.67 -124.74 26.37
N THR A 463 -25.94 -125.04 25.37
CA THR A 463 -25.17 -124.10 24.52
C THR A 463 -26.11 -123.10 23.75
N ALA A 464 -27.37 -123.47 23.57
CA ALA A 464 -28.33 -122.62 22.81
C ALA A 464 -28.82 -121.38 23.57
N GLN A 465 -29.03 -121.45 24.89
CA GLN A 465 -29.49 -120.33 25.72
C GLN A 465 -28.41 -119.29 25.99
N ALA A 466 -27.18 -119.76 26.19
CA ALA A 466 -26.01 -118.88 26.32
C ALA A 466 -25.73 -118.09 25.04
N THR A 467 -25.90 -118.74 23.88
CA THR A 467 -25.70 -118.07 22.57
C THR A 467 -26.78 -116.98 22.33
N GLN A 468 -28.02 -117.20 22.78
CA GLN A 468 -29.13 -116.26 22.65
C GLN A 468 -28.88 -115.03 23.54
N GLN A 469 -28.40 -115.19 24.76
CA GLN A 469 -28.09 -114.07 25.65
C GLN A 469 -26.84 -113.30 25.23
N LEU A 470 -25.82 -113.95 24.75
CA LEU A 470 -24.63 -113.29 24.13
C LEU A 470 -25.07 -112.42 22.91
N ASN A 471 -26.02 -112.94 22.09
CA ASN A 471 -26.52 -112.16 20.99
C ASN A 471 -27.37 -110.95 21.45
N ALA A 472 -28.14 -111.08 22.54
CA ALA A 472 -28.90 -109.96 23.13
C ALA A 472 -27.94 -108.90 23.67
N VAL A 473 -26.92 -109.24 24.43
CA VAL A 473 -25.85 -108.34 24.93
C VAL A 473 -25.13 -107.69 23.74
N ARG A 474 -24.83 -108.39 22.67
CA ARG A 474 -24.20 -107.86 21.47
C ARG A 474 -25.09 -106.85 20.78
N GLN A 475 -26.42 -107.11 20.74
CA GLN A 475 -27.38 -106.11 20.20
C GLN A 475 -27.47 -104.83 21.08
N ASN A 476 -27.48 -105.01 22.41
CA ASN A 476 -27.50 -103.89 23.34
C ASN A 476 -26.23 -103.05 23.22
N ILE A 477 -25.03 -103.67 23.17
CA ILE A 477 -23.77 -102.97 22.93
C ILE A 477 -23.82 -102.19 21.58
N ARG A 478 -24.36 -102.88 20.55
CA ARG A 478 -24.47 -102.20 19.23
C ARG A 478 -25.41 -101.05 19.25
N HIS A 479 -26.52 -101.13 19.97
CA HIS A 479 -27.50 -100.06 20.12
C HIS A 479 -26.89 -98.87 20.88
N ILE A 480 -26.22 -99.09 21.99
CA ILE A 480 -25.51 -98.06 22.77
C ILE A 480 -24.34 -97.48 21.97
N SER A 481 -23.58 -98.32 21.24
CA SER A 481 -22.54 -97.80 20.33
C SER A 481 -23.07 -96.90 19.25
N HIS A 482 -24.27 -97.18 18.70
CA HIS A 482 -24.90 -96.33 17.72
C HIS A 482 -25.40 -95.03 18.32
N GLN A 483 -25.86 -94.99 19.60
CA GLN A 483 -26.23 -93.78 20.31
C GLN A 483 -25.04 -92.95 20.70
N LEU A 484 -23.84 -93.57 20.86
CA LEU A 484 -22.58 -92.85 21.15
C LEU A 484 -21.89 -92.29 19.91
N MET A 485 -22.28 -92.71 18.69
CA MET A 485 -21.73 -92.15 17.49
C MET A 485 -22.24 -90.66 17.35
N PRO A 486 -21.29 -89.75 17.28
CA PRO A 486 -21.68 -88.35 17.07
C PRO A 486 -22.49 -88.27 15.75
N PRO A 487 -23.59 -87.40 15.71
CA PRO A 487 -24.29 -87.13 14.47
C PRO A 487 -23.29 -86.57 13.47
N GLN A 488 -23.21 -87.17 12.29
CA GLN A 488 -22.34 -86.66 11.21
C GLN A 488 -22.73 -85.20 10.97
N HIS A 489 -21.95 -84.28 11.50
CA HIS A 489 -22.09 -82.85 11.12
C HIS A 489 -21.76 -82.74 9.64
N ARG A 490 -22.79 -82.46 8.82
CA ARG A 490 -22.62 -81.93 7.47
C ARG A 490 -21.80 -80.64 7.62
N LEU A 491 -20.54 -80.65 7.18
CA LEU A 491 -19.73 -79.47 7.03
C LEU A 491 -20.43 -78.54 6.05
N CYS A 492 -21.19 -77.57 6.60
CA CYS A 492 -21.62 -76.41 5.84
C CYS A 492 -20.36 -75.54 5.59
N HIS A 493 -19.85 -75.56 4.34
CA HIS A 493 -18.83 -74.64 3.89
C HIS A 493 -19.33 -73.21 4.14
N PRO A 494 -18.53 -72.32 4.79
CA PRO A 494 -18.85 -70.91 4.87
C PRO A 494 -18.72 -70.30 3.47
N ARG A 495 -19.80 -69.67 2.98
CA ARG A 495 -19.79 -68.84 1.78
C ARG A 495 -18.80 -67.73 1.95
N PRO A 496 -17.94 -67.36 0.93
CA PRO A 496 -17.05 -66.24 1.01
C PRO A 496 -17.83 -64.91 1.03
N ASN A 497 -17.56 -64.07 2.00
CA ASN A 497 -18.10 -62.70 2.14
C ASN A 497 -17.46 -61.79 1.08
N PRO A 498 -18.18 -61.20 0.11
CA PRO A 498 -17.64 -60.20 -0.78
C PRO A 498 -17.69 -58.87 -0.05
N LEU A 499 -16.57 -58.24 0.20
CA LEU A 499 -16.32 -56.79 0.38
C LEU A 499 -15.20 -56.52 1.42
N ARG A 500 -13.99 -56.54 0.95
CA ARG A 500 -12.91 -55.66 1.44
C ARG A 500 -12.14 -55.13 0.24
N PRO A 501 -12.17 -53.82 -0.06
CA PRO A 501 -11.16 -53.20 -0.93
C PRO A 501 -9.86 -53.03 -0.15
N GLY A 502 -8.77 -53.49 -0.76
CA GLY A 502 -7.45 -53.49 -0.19
C GLY A 502 -6.82 -52.13 -0.10
N LEU A 503 -6.12 -51.90 0.98
CA LEU A 503 -5.06 -50.90 1.14
C LEU A 503 -3.85 -51.32 0.30
N GLN A 504 -3.50 -50.54 -0.71
CA GLN A 504 -2.18 -50.54 -1.34
C GLN A 504 -1.48 -49.22 -1.03
N ALA A 505 -0.26 -49.31 -0.55
CA ALA A 505 0.68 -48.25 -0.28
C ALA A 505 1.23 -47.62 -1.59
N PRO A 506 1.74 -46.35 -1.53
CA PRO A 506 2.10 -45.61 -2.73
C PRO A 506 3.50 -45.94 -3.24
N ARG A 507 3.66 -46.04 -4.56
CA ARG A 507 4.94 -45.96 -5.28
C ARG A 507 5.04 -44.59 -5.96
N ASN A 508 6.23 -43.98 -5.79
CA ASN A 508 6.71 -42.74 -6.41
C ASN A 508 6.72 -42.80 -7.93
N GLY A 509 6.49 -41.62 -8.54
CA GLY A 509 6.91 -41.36 -9.91
C GLY A 509 6.17 -40.19 -10.60
N ALA A 510 6.83 -39.01 -10.62
CA ALA A 510 7.00 -38.03 -11.71
C ALA A 510 5.82 -37.55 -12.57
N HIS A 511 5.71 -36.20 -12.59
CA HIS A 511 5.35 -35.26 -13.67
C HIS A 511 4.03 -35.43 -14.44
N SER A 512 3.18 -34.42 -14.29
CA SER A 512 2.84 -33.45 -15.36
C SER A 512 1.73 -32.48 -14.95
N HIS A 513 1.88 -31.26 -15.43
CA HIS A 513 0.99 -30.10 -15.35
C HIS A 513 -0.45 -30.41 -15.76
N HIS A 514 -1.43 -29.89 -15.00
CA HIS A 514 -2.66 -29.37 -15.57
C HIS A 514 -3.29 -28.29 -14.69
N LEU A 515 -3.57 -27.18 -15.35
CA LEU A 515 -4.31 -25.98 -14.95
C LEU A 515 -5.61 -26.29 -14.22
N GLN A 516 -5.80 -25.75 -13.02
CA GLN A 516 -7.12 -25.61 -12.41
C GLN A 516 -7.59 -24.17 -12.47
N ARG A 517 -8.69 -23.98 -13.19
CA ARG A 517 -9.49 -22.74 -13.27
C ARG A 517 -10.16 -22.49 -11.92
N HIS A 518 -9.95 -21.28 -11.37
CA HIS A 518 -10.75 -20.76 -10.26
C HIS A 518 -12.14 -20.31 -10.76
N PRO A 519 -13.21 -20.52 -10.00
CA PRO A 519 -14.52 -19.98 -10.30
C PRO A 519 -14.61 -18.49 -9.95
N ARG A 520 -15.28 -17.71 -10.80
CA ARG A 520 -15.59 -16.28 -10.65
C ARG A 520 -16.57 -16.05 -9.48
N PRO A 521 -16.43 -14.95 -8.74
CA PRO A 521 -17.46 -14.50 -7.80
C PRO A 521 -18.66 -13.88 -8.53
N PRO A 522 -19.87 -13.90 -7.93
CA PRO A 522 -21.09 -13.42 -8.55
C PRO A 522 -21.13 -11.90 -8.65
N GLN A 523 -21.68 -11.41 -9.76
CA GLN A 523 -21.96 -10.01 -10.04
C GLN A 523 -23.09 -9.51 -9.12
N LEU A 524 -22.82 -8.45 -8.37
CA LEU A 524 -23.81 -7.66 -7.65
C LEU A 524 -24.57 -6.75 -8.63
N GLY A 525 -25.88 -6.86 -8.59
CA GLY A 525 -26.82 -6.14 -9.42
C GLY A 525 -26.75 -4.61 -9.26
N ARG A 526 -27.02 -3.91 -10.34
CA ARG A 526 -27.24 -2.46 -10.42
C ARG A 526 -28.47 -2.06 -9.61
N PRO A 527 -28.45 -1.00 -8.80
CA PRO A 527 -29.66 -0.39 -8.29
C PRO A 527 -30.34 0.48 -9.35
N ALA A 528 -31.66 0.36 -9.40
CA ALA A 528 -32.57 1.06 -10.29
C ALA A 528 -32.53 2.58 -10.11
N ARG A 529 -32.65 3.31 -11.23
CA ARG A 529 -32.93 4.76 -11.30
C ARG A 529 -34.29 5.05 -10.67
N ARG A 530 -34.37 6.01 -9.77
CA ARG A 530 -35.59 6.70 -9.41
C ARG A 530 -35.76 7.96 -10.27
N PRO A 531 -36.99 8.28 -10.70
CA PRO A 531 -37.26 9.46 -11.51
C PRO A 531 -37.34 10.74 -10.66
N GLY A 532 -37.09 11.88 -11.32
CA GLY A 532 -37.04 13.18 -10.71
C GLY A 532 -38.41 13.78 -10.36
N SER A 533 -38.39 14.85 -9.63
CA SER A 533 -39.26 16.04 -9.68
C SER A 533 -39.03 16.93 -8.45
N PRO A 534 -39.42 18.19 -8.50
CA PRO A 534 -39.23 19.26 -9.49
C PRO A 534 -38.14 20.25 -9.10
#